data_04f245e5fb64de5199c1cab4d38a58a0
#
_entry.id   04f245e5fb64de5199c1cab4d38a58a0
#
_cell.length_a   1.000
_cell.length_b   1.000
_cell.length_c   1.000
_cell.angle_alpha   90.00
_cell.angle_beta   90.00
_cell.angle_gamma   90.00
#
_symmetry.space_group_name_H-M   'P 1'
#
loop_
_entity.id
_entity.type
_entity.pdbx_description
1 polymer ?
#
loop_
_entity_poly.entity_id
_entity_poly.type
_entity_poly.pdbx_seq_one_letter_code
_entity_poly.pdbx_strand_id
1 'polypeptide(L)'
;MYQVYLVEYLGAPRNHHAIFVETDADGSGQIFHVKGDIQNGMTYESKAGRKPETSASFVSKSPIGQIDESGRSRIDGILRGIPPPKKQFNGPKRLYPREPLRRCQEWTREAIQALRSEGVLHD
;
A
#
# COMPACT_ATOMS: atom_id res chain seq x y z
N MET A 1 11.41 -0.46 -17.49
CA MET A 1 10.15 -0.14 -16.78
C MET A 1 9.76 -1.30 -15.88
N TYR A 2 9.25 -0.99 -14.71
CA TYR A 2 8.79 -2.00 -13.76
C TYR A 2 7.28 -1.92 -13.67
N GLN A 3 6.60 -3.07 -13.74
CA GLN A 3 5.15 -3.13 -13.56
C GLN A 3 4.80 -2.90 -12.09
N VAL A 4 3.74 -2.13 -11.86
CA VAL A 4 3.22 -1.82 -10.53
C VAL A 4 1.82 -2.37 -10.41
N TYR A 5 1.54 -3.03 -9.28
CA TYR A 5 0.26 -3.67 -9.02
C TYR A 5 -0.34 -3.21 -7.71
N LEU A 6 -1.66 -3.15 -7.69
CA LEU A 6 -2.42 -3.15 -6.44
C LEU A 6 -2.67 -4.62 -6.09
N VAL A 7 -2.17 -5.07 -4.95
CA VAL A 7 -2.35 -6.43 -4.48
C VAL A 7 -3.30 -6.44 -3.29
N GLU A 8 -4.19 -7.44 -3.26
CA GLU A 8 -5.16 -7.61 -2.21
C GLU A 8 -4.94 -8.95 -1.53
N TYR A 9 -4.88 -8.92 -0.21
CA TYR A 9 -4.71 -10.11 0.64
C TYR A 9 -5.89 -10.24 1.58
N LEU A 10 -6.22 -11.46 1.99
CA LEU A 10 -7.28 -11.70 2.96
C LEU A 10 -7.00 -10.96 4.27
N GLY A 11 -8.03 -10.33 4.81
CA GLY A 11 -7.98 -9.60 6.08
C GLY A 11 -9.38 -9.34 6.61
N ALA A 12 -9.47 -8.82 7.83
CA ALA A 12 -10.74 -8.50 8.47
C ALA A 12 -10.62 -7.14 9.18
N PRO A 13 -11.67 -6.33 9.17
CA PRO A 13 -12.98 -6.51 8.52
C PRO A 13 -12.97 -6.37 7.01
N ARG A 14 -11.87 -5.87 6.44
CA ARG A 14 -11.65 -5.75 5.00
C ARG A 14 -10.34 -6.41 4.62
N ASN A 15 -10.21 -6.77 3.34
CA ASN A 15 -8.96 -7.29 2.80
C ASN A 15 -7.86 -6.24 2.87
N HIS A 16 -6.63 -6.70 3.04
CA HIS A 16 -5.45 -5.83 3.09
C HIS A 16 -5.01 -5.43 1.67
N HIS A 17 -4.73 -4.15 1.47
CA HIS A 17 -4.21 -3.62 0.21
C HIS A 17 -2.73 -3.27 0.33
N ALA A 18 -1.98 -3.52 -0.73
CA ALA A 18 -0.56 -3.18 -0.81
C ALA A 18 -0.20 -2.78 -2.24
N ILE A 19 0.83 -1.95 -2.37
CA ILE A 19 1.42 -1.62 -3.67
C ILE A 19 2.61 -2.56 -3.87
N PHE A 20 2.69 -3.21 -5.02
CA PHE A 20 3.77 -4.13 -5.35
C PHE A 20 4.44 -3.70 -6.63
N VAL A 21 5.77 -3.53 -6.58
CA VAL A 21 6.59 -3.22 -7.74
C VAL A 21 7.37 -4.49 -8.09
N GLU A 22 7.07 -5.06 -9.27
CA GLU A 22 7.74 -6.25 -9.75
C GLU A 22 9.09 -5.87 -10.34
N THR A 23 10.18 -6.37 -9.75
CA THR A 23 11.54 -6.01 -10.15
C THR A 23 12.32 -7.16 -10.77
N ASP A 24 11.93 -8.40 -10.51
CA ASP A 24 12.67 -9.57 -10.92
C ASP A 24 11.87 -10.47 -11.85
N ALA A 25 12.58 -11.25 -12.67
CA ALA A 25 11.98 -12.12 -13.67
C ALA A 25 11.11 -13.23 -13.06
N ASP A 26 11.36 -13.61 -11.81
CA ASP A 26 10.58 -14.63 -11.11
C ASP A 26 9.28 -14.07 -10.51
N GLY A 27 8.99 -12.78 -10.74
CA GLY A 27 7.80 -12.11 -10.23
C GLY A 27 7.95 -11.53 -8.83
N SER A 28 9.13 -11.64 -8.23
CA SER A 28 9.42 -10.99 -6.95
C SER A 28 9.71 -9.50 -7.13
N GLY A 29 9.70 -8.77 -6.05
CA GLY A 29 9.93 -7.33 -6.09
C GLY A 29 9.86 -6.71 -4.71
N GLN A 30 9.16 -5.58 -4.62
CA GLN A 30 9.08 -4.80 -3.39
C GLN A 30 7.65 -4.46 -3.04
N ILE A 31 7.30 -4.62 -1.76
CA ILE A 31 5.97 -4.32 -1.21
C ILE A 31 6.04 -2.99 -0.48
N PHE A 32 5.01 -2.15 -0.68
CA PHE A 32 4.83 -0.88 0.02
C PHE A 32 3.42 -0.88 0.60
N HIS A 33 3.30 -0.80 1.92
CA HIS A 33 2.00 -0.85 2.57
C HIS A 33 2.02 -0.23 3.96
N VAL A 34 0.85 -0.07 4.55
CA VAL A 34 0.71 0.22 5.98
C VAL A 34 0.19 -1.02 6.68
N LYS A 35 0.73 -1.32 7.86
CA LYS A 35 0.38 -2.49 8.65
C LYS A 35 -0.14 -2.08 10.03
N GLY A 36 -0.84 -2.99 10.68
CA GLY A 36 -1.47 -2.75 11.97
C GLY A 36 -2.98 -2.58 11.80
N ASP A 37 -3.58 -1.82 12.71
CA ASP A 37 -5.01 -1.56 12.70
C ASP A 37 -5.31 -0.14 13.21
N ILE A 38 -6.57 0.27 13.09
CA ILE A 38 -6.97 1.63 13.49
C ILE A 38 -7.30 1.73 14.98
N GLN A 39 -7.33 0.62 15.69
CA GLN A 39 -7.46 0.61 17.15
C GLN A 39 -6.15 1.03 17.81
N ASN A 40 -5.02 0.72 17.21
CA ASN A 40 -3.69 1.02 17.74
C ASN A 40 -2.91 2.04 16.91
N GLY A 41 -3.36 2.32 15.68
CA GLY A 41 -2.63 3.10 14.70
C GLY A 41 -1.80 2.21 13.79
N MET A 42 -1.63 2.63 12.54
CA MET A 42 -0.89 1.86 11.54
C MET A 42 0.49 2.46 11.29
N THR A 43 1.40 1.65 10.76
CA THR A 43 2.76 2.09 10.42
C THR A 43 3.08 1.72 8.99
N TYR A 44 3.86 2.58 8.32
CA TYR A 44 4.33 2.33 6.97
C TYR A 44 5.48 1.34 6.98
N GLU A 45 5.48 0.42 5.99
CA GLU A 45 6.57 -0.54 5.79
C GLU A 45 6.83 -0.72 4.30
N SER A 46 8.12 -0.77 3.95
CA SER A 46 8.53 -1.23 2.63
C SER A 46 9.52 -2.36 2.81
N LYS A 47 9.36 -3.43 2.02
CA LYS A 47 10.21 -4.62 2.14
C LYS A 47 10.25 -5.39 0.84
N ALA A 48 11.30 -6.22 0.68
CA ALA A 48 11.35 -7.19 -0.40
C ALA A 48 10.22 -8.21 -0.23
N GLY A 49 9.63 -8.62 -1.33
CA GLY A 49 8.54 -9.58 -1.35
C GLY A 49 8.69 -10.59 -2.46
N ARG A 50 8.23 -11.81 -2.21
CA ARG A 50 8.12 -12.83 -3.23
C ARG A 50 6.95 -12.51 -4.14
N LYS A 51 6.83 -13.23 -5.25
CA LYS A 51 5.67 -13.16 -6.13
C LYS A 51 4.39 -13.22 -5.28
N PRO A 52 3.50 -12.21 -5.36
CA PRO A 52 2.33 -12.13 -4.47
C PRO A 52 1.46 -13.37 -4.46
N GLU A 53 1.32 -14.03 -5.61
CA GLU A 53 0.48 -15.22 -5.75
C GLU A 53 0.96 -16.41 -4.92
N THR A 54 2.20 -16.37 -4.42
CA THR A 54 2.73 -17.44 -3.56
C THR A 54 2.27 -17.30 -2.10
N SER A 55 1.66 -16.19 -1.73
CA SER A 55 1.12 -16.00 -0.39
C SER A 55 -0.18 -16.77 -0.20
N ALA A 56 -0.31 -17.46 0.94
CA ALA A 56 -1.55 -18.18 1.27
C ALA A 56 -2.75 -17.24 1.41
N SER A 57 -2.53 -15.97 1.70
CA SER A 57 -3.59 -14.97 1.85
C SER A 57 -3.90 -14.19 0.57
N PHE A 58 -3.23 -14.50 -0.53
CA PHE A 58 -3.41 -13.77 -1.80
C PHE A 58 -4.86 -13.85 -2.30
N VAL A 59 -5.41 -12.70 -2.69
CA VAL A 59 -6.76 -12.60 -3.29
C VAL A 59 -6.68 -12.16 -4.74
N SER A 60 -6.04 -11.02 -5.02
CA SER A 60 -6.00 -10.48 -6.38
C SER A 60 -4.78 -9.60 -6.59
N LYS A 61 -4.43 -9.42 -7.86
CA LYS A 61 -3.35 -8.55 -8.30
C LYS A 61 -3.81 -7.82 -9.55
N SER A 62 -3.87 -6.49 -9.49
CA SER A 62 -4.36 -5.65 -10.59
C SER A 62 -3.26 -4.68 -11.03
N PRO A 63 -2.92 -4.64 -12.33
CA PRO A 63 -1.93 -3.67 -12.81
C PRO A 63 -2.47 -2.25 -12.69
N ILE A 64 -1.64 -1.34 -12.18
CA ILE A 64 -2.02 0.07 -12.03
C ILE A 64 -1.10 1.01 -12.80
N GLY A 65 -0.07 0.47 -13.43
CA GLY A 65 0.85 1.26 -14.24
C GLY A 65 2.27 0.75 -14.18
N GLN A 66 3.21 1.61 -14.55
CA GLN A 66 4.64 1.29 -14.62
C GLN A 66 5.46 2.42 -14.01
N ILE A 67 6.65 2.09 -13.53
CA ILE A 67 7.65 3.07 -13.09
C ILE A 67 8.96 2.78 -13.78
N ASP A 68 9.77 3.84 -13.99
CA ASP A 68 11.14 3.69 -14.51
C ASP A 68 12.14 3.58 -13.33
N GLU A 69 13.43 3.48 -13.64
CA GLU A 69 14.47 3.36 -12.63
C GLU A 69 14.54 4.59 -11.71
N SER A 70 14.32 5.77 -12.27
CA SER A 70 14.24 7.01 -11.48
C SER A 70 13.07 6.96 -10.50
N GLY A 71 11.90 6.48 -10.96
CA GLY A 71 10.72 6.31 -10.11
C GLY A 71 10.96 5.30 -9.01
N ARG A 72 11.65 4.22 -9.31
CA ARG A 72 11.99 3.20 -8.33
C ARG A 72 12.81 3.76 -7.16
N SER A 73 13.72 4.69 -7.43
CA SER A 73 14.51 5.32 -6.37
C SER A 73 13.75 6.37 -5.58
N ARG A 74 12.63 6.89 -6.11
CA ARG A 74 11.83 7.95 -5.48
C ARG A 74 10.61 7.44 -4.72
N ILE A 75 10.11 6.25 -5.06
CA ILE A 75 8.84 5.76 -4.56
C ILE A 75 8.76 5.70 -3.03
N ASP A 76 9.79 5.17 -2.38
CA ASP A 76 9.80 5.02 -0.92
C ASP A 76 9.69 6.37 -0.21
N GLY A 77 10.45 7.38 -0.68
CA GLY A 77 10.43 8.72 -0.10
C GLY A 77 9.07 9.38 -0.23
N ILE A 78 8.42 9.22 -1.37
CA ILE A 78 7.07 9.77 -1.61
C ILE A 78 6.06 9.11 -0.67
N LEU A 79 6.10 7.78 -0.57
CA LEU A 79 5.12 7.05 0.25
C LEU A 79 5.32 7.28 1.75
N ARG A 80 6.56 7.48 2.19
CA ARG A 80 6.84 7.84 3.60
C ARG A 80 6.25 9.19 3.97
N GLY A 81 6.04 10.08 3.00
CA GLY A 81 5.42 11.39 3.22
C GLY A 81 3.92 11.35 3.38
N ILE A 82 3.27 10.21 3.14
CA ILE A 82 1.82 10.06 3.29
C ILE A 82 1.57 9.47 4.68
N PRO A 83 0.91 10.21 5.60
CA PRO A 83 0.70 9.73 6.96
C PRO A 83 -0.04 8.40 6.99
N PRO A 84 0.46 7.39 7.69
CA PRO A 84 -0.29 6.16 7.90
C PRO A 84 -1.58 6.44 8.69
N PRO A 85 -2.60 5.59 8.57
CA PRO A 85 -3.81 5.75 9.38
C PRO A 85 -3.50 5.79 10.86
N LYS A 86 -3.97 6.84 11.53
CA LYS A 86 -3.75 7.04 12.96
C LYS A 86 -4.67 6.15 13.79
N LYS A 87 -4.41 6.10 15.10
CA LYS A 87 -5.33 5.49 16.06
C LYS A 87 -6.66 6.24 16.03
N GLN A 88 -7.76 5.53 15.78
CA GLN A 88 -9.09 6.14 15.60
C GLN A 88 -10.10 5.66 16.61
N PHE A 89 -9.71 4.74 17.52
CA PHE A 89 -10.55 4.20 18.58
C PHE A 89 -9.83 4.19 19.91
N ASN A 90 -10.60 4.31 20.98
CA ASN A 90 -10.20 4.00 22.34
C ASN A 90 -11.17 2.93 22.85
N GLY A 91 -10.77 1.64 22.74
CA GLY A 91 -11.70 0.55 22.92
C GLY A 91 -12.81 0.64 21.86
N PRO A 92 -14.08 0.55 22.24
CA PRO A 92 -15.19 0.68 21.29
C PRO A 92 -15.51 2.12 20.91
N LYS A 93 -14.92 3.12 21.57
CA LYS A 93 -15.25 4.53 21.37
C LYS A 93 -14.42 5.14 20.26
N ARG A 94 -15.07 5.82 19.31
CA ARG A 94 -14.39 6.58 18.26
C ARG A 94 -13.80 7.85 18.82
N LEU A 95 -12.51 8.09 18.52
CA LEU A 95 -11.82 9.30 18.94
C LEU A 95 -12.20 10.51 18.09
N TYR A 96 -12.51 10.28 16.81
CA TYR A 96 -12.82 11.35 15.85
C TYR A 96 -14.13 11.02 15.12
N PRO A 97 -15.30 11.09 15.80
CA PRO A 97 -16.54 10.61 15.21
C PRO A 97 -17.02 11.42 14.00
N ARG A 98 -16.50 12.62 13.80
CA ARG A 98 -16.86 13.46 12.64
C ARG A 98 -15.98 13.21 11.43
N GLU A 99 -14.86 12.48 11.59
CA GLU A 99 -13.98 12.13 10.50
C GLU A 99 -14.36 10.74 9.97
N PRO A 100 -14.30 10.51 8.65
CA PRO A 100 -14.47 9.15 8.13
C PRO A 100 -13.32 8.26 8.59
N LEU A 101 -13.59 6.98 8.74
CA LEU A 101 -12.54 6.02 9.08
C LEU A 101 -11.57 5.92 7.91
N ARG A 102 -10.28 5.90 8.24
CA ARG A 102 -9.20 5.78 7.25
C ARG A 102 -8.37 4.54 7.57
N ARG A 103 -8.35 3.58 6.65
CA ARG A 103 -7.68 2.29 6.77
C ARG A 103 -6.62 2.15 5.69
N CYS A 104 -6.03 0.96 5.55
CA CYS A 104 -5.00 0.72 4.53
C CYS A 104 -5.52 0.95 3.11
N GLN A 105 -6.81 0.73 2.85
CA GLN A 105 -7.40 0.96 1.53
C GLN A 105 -7.35 2.44 1.15
N GLU A 106 -7.73 3.32 2.07
CA GLU A 106 -7.68 4.77 1.86
C GLU A 106 -6.25 5.26 1.72
N TRP A 107 -5.33 4.79 2.58
CA TRP A 107 -3.92 5.11 2.46
C TRP A 107 -3.35 4.68 1.10
N THR A 108 -3.65 3.45 0.68
CA THR A 108 -3.16 2.92 -0.60
C THR A 108 -3.67 3.74 -1.77
N ARG A 109 -4.95 4.17 -1.74
CA ARG A 109 -5.51 5.04 -2.77
C ARG A 109 -4.79 6.39 -2.83
N GLU A 110 -4.55 6.99 -1.67
CA GLU A 110 -3.80 8.25 -1.57
C GLU A 110 -2.36 8.08 -2.07
N ALA A 111 -1.74 6.95 -1.76
CA ALA A 111 -0.39 6.63 -2.20
C ALA A 111 -0.31 6.53 -3.72
N ILE A 112 -1.23 5.81 -4.35
CA ILE A 112 -1.29 5.68 -5.82
C ILE A 112 -1.48 7.05 -6.45
N GLN A 113 -2.39 7.86 -5.91
CA GLN A 113 -2.65 9.20 -6.41
C GLN A 113 -1.41 10.09 -6.31
N ALA A 114 -0.69 10.01 -5.20
CA ALA A 114 0.55 10.77 -5.01
C ALA A 114 1.62 10.37 -6.02
N LEU A 115 1.78 9.06 -6.26
CA LEU A 115 2.76 8.57 -7.25
C LEU A 115 2.43 9.07 -8.66
N ARG A 116 1.16 9.15 -9.01
CA ARG A 116 0.73 9.70 -10.29
C ARG A 116 0.97 11.21 -10.37
N SER A 117 0.61 11.94 -9.32
CA SER A 117 0.79 13.40 -9.26
C SER A 117 2.26 13.81 -9.32
N GLU A 118 3.14 13.01 -8.74
CA GLU A 118 4.58 13.26 -8.76
C GLU A 118 5.25 12.79 -10.07
N GLY A 119 4.48 12.25 -11.00
CA GLY A 119 5.00 11.78 -12.28
C GLY A 119 5.85 10.51 -12.18
N VAL A 120 5.70 9.74 -11.11
CA VAL A 120 6.44 8.50 -10.89
C VAL A 120 5.71 7.31 -11.49
N LEU A 121 4.39 7.23 -11.28
CA LEU A 121 3.57 6.15 -11.80
C LEU A 121 2.94 6.57 -13.13
N HIS A 122 3.20 5.80 -14.18
CA HIS A 122 2.68 6.02 -15.54
C HIS A 122 1.76 4.87 -15.94
N ASP A 123 0.78 5.18 -16.76
CA ASP A 123 -0.12 4.16 -17.31
C ASP A 123 0.55 3.23 -18.32
#